data_e4aef37a082859ff76409c7e4f24c2fd
#
_entry.id   e4aef37a082859ff76409c7e4f24c2fd
#
_cell.length_a   1.000
_cell.length_b   1.000
_cell.length_c   1.000
_cell.angle_alpha   90.00
_cell.angle_beta   90.00
_cell.angle_gamma   90.00
#
_symmetry.space_group_name_H-M   'P 1'
#
loop_
_entity.id
_entity.type
_entity.pdbx_description
1 polymer ?
#
loop_
_entity_poly.entity_id
_entity_poly.type
_entity_poly.pdbx_seq_one_letter_code
_entity_poly.pdbx_strand_id
1 'polypeptide(L)'
;MTTPFDPSAFLSTCSGRPGVYRMFDSEARLLYVGKAKNLKNRLASYFRKTGLATKTAALVARIAQVETTITANETEALLLEQTLIKEWRPPYNILLRDDKSYPYVFLSDGDYPRLSIHRGAKKAKGKYFGPYPSAGAIRESLSLLQKTFLVRQCEDSYYKNRTRPCLQYQIKRCKAPCVGFVEPQVYAEDVRHSVMFLEGRSNALTDELNAGMEQAASTLDFERAAELRDQISLLRRVQDQQSMEGGTGDVDVVAAFINPGGACVHLISVRGGRVLGSKNFFPQVGIEEDVSEVLMAFLGQYFIGSPERDLPSELIVNVVHEDFPTLIAAIDGLRGRELAISHRVRGTRARWQQLAVTNAEQALGARLADRQHMAARFEALAEVLNLDEPPLRLECYDISHSSGEATVASCVVFGPEGPIKSDYRRYNIEGVTAGDDYAAMHQALTRRFSKIKDGEGKLPDILLVDGGKGQLSMARDVLNELSVPDLILLGVAKGATRKAGFETLYLNDAAHEFTLKGDSPALHLIQQIRDEAHRFAITGHRARRGKTRRTSTLEGVAGVGPKRRRELLKHFGGLQELSRASIDEIAKAPGISKKLAESIYASLHSE
;
A
#
# COMPACT_ATOMS: atom_id res chain seq x y z
N MET A 1 -41.13 3.15 22.44
CA MET A 1 -41.17 4.37 21.59
C MET A 1 -40.11 5.31 22.14
N THR A 2 -38.98 5.48 21.46
CA THR A 2 -37.96 6.44 21.86
C THR A 2 -38.50 7.85 21.62
N THR A 3 -38.52 8.68 22.63
CA THR A 3 -38.86 10.11 22.52
C THR A 3 -37.94 10.75 21.48
N PRO A 4 -38.48 11.52 20.50
CA PRO A 4 -37.64 12.20 19.51
C PRO A 4 -36.68 13.15 20.23
N PHE A 5 -35.43 13.25 19.74
CA PHE A 5 -34.40 14.12 20.29
C PHE A 5 -34.88 15.59 20.27
N ASP A 6 -34.88 16.22 21.46
CA ASP A 6 -35.22 17.66 21.59
C ASP A 6 -33.94 18.50 21.68
N PRO A 7 -33.55 19.19 20.59
CA PRO A 7 -32.37 20.05 20.57
C PRO A 7 -32.44 21.21 21.58
N SER A 8 -33.62 21.75 21.86
CA SER A 8 -33.79 22.92 22.74
C SER A 8 -33.54 22.53 24.20
N ALA A 9 -34.10 21.41 24.62
CA ALA A 9 -33.89 20.87 25.97
C ALA A 9 -32.39 20.51 26.15
N PHE A 10 -31.78 19.85 25.17
CA PHE A 10 -30.35 19.49 25.20
C PHE A 10 -29.45 20.74 25.30
N LEU A 11 -29.65 21.76 24.44
CA LEU A 11 -28.85 22.98 24.42
C LEU A 11 -28.98 23.80 25.73
N SER A 12 -30.10 23.70 26.44
CA SER A 12 -30.28 24.38 27.73
C SER A 12 -29.29 23.91 28.79
N THR A 13 -28.93 22.61 28.77
CA THR A 13 -28.00 21.96 29.70
C THR A 13 -26.55 21.89 29.19
N CYS A 14 -26.31 22.23 27.90
CA CYS A 14 -25.02 22.13 27.29
C CYS A 14 -24.03 23.18 27.83
N SER A 15 -22.80 22.72 28.11
CA SER A 15 -21.69 23.56 28.60
C SER A 15 -21.16 24.50 27.53
N GLY A 16 -20.74 25.71 27.91
CA GLY A 16 -20.00 26.64 27.06
C GLY A 16 -18.46 26.41 27.02
N ARG A 17 -17.95 25.36 27.65
CA ARG A 17 -16.53 25.03 27.72
C ARG A 17 -16.03 24.31 26.45
N PRO A 18 -14.71 24.27 26.24
CA PRO A 18 -14.12 23.43 25.18
C PRO A 18 -14.43 21.94 25.38
N GLY A 19 -14.54 21.21 24.29
CA GLY A 19 -14.77 19.77 24.37
C GLY A 19 -15.09 19.13 23.03
N VAL A 20 -15.45 17.85 23.09
CA VAL A 20 -15.81 16.99 21.96
C VAL A 20 -17.28 16.59 22.10
N TYR A 21 -17.99 16.55 20.98
CA TYR A 21 -19.36 16.06 20.89
C TYR A 21 -19.46 14.90 19.91
N ARG A 22 -20.35 13.96 20.23
CA ARG A 22 -20.63 12.74 19.45
C ARG A 22 -22.12 12.70 19.14
N MET A 23 -22.45 12.45 17.88
CA MET A 23 -23.83 12.37 17.41
C MET A 23 -24.16 10.93 17.01
N PHE A 24 -25.25 10.39 17.53
CA PHE A 24 -25.68 9.00 17.32
C PHE A 24 -27.05 8.94 16.67
N ASP A 25 -27.30 7.87 15.90
CA ASP A 25 -28.63 7.57 15.36
C ASP A 25 -29.50 6.78 16.36
N SER A 26 -30.72 6.42 15.92
CA SER A 26 -31.69 5.65 16.72
C SER A 26 -31.23 4.23 17.07
N GLU A 27 -30.22 3.70 16.39
CA GLU A 27 -29.61 2.40 16.66
C GLU A 27 -28.32 2.51 17.45
N ALA A 28 -28.06 3.68 18.07
CA ALA A 28 -26.86 4.02 18.82
C ALA A 28 -25.55 3.92 17.99
N ARG A 29 -25.62 4.03 16.66
CA ARG A 29 -24.42 4.08 15.81
C ARG A 29 -23.88 5.51 15.77
N LEU A 30 -22.59 5.65 15.96
CA LEU A 30 -21.90 6.94 15.91
C LEU A 30 -21.88 7.48 14.47
N LEU A 31 -22.53 8.63 14.27
CA LEU A 31 -22.64 9.30 12.98
C LEU A 31 -21.51 10.30 12.75
N TYR A 32 -21.20 11.10 13.77
CA TYR A 32 -20.25 12.21 13.66
C TYR A 32 -19.58 12.49 14.99
N VAL A 33 -18.30 12.90 14.94
CA VAL A 33 -17.51 13.42 16.07
C VAL A 33 -17.00 14.79 15.67
N GLY A 34 -17.10 15.77 16.58
CA GLY A 34 -16.55 17.10 16.35
C GLY A 34 -16.05 17.74 17.64
N LYS A 35 -15.06 18.63 17.49
CA LYS A 35 -14.56 19.46 18.58
C LYS A 35 -15.21 20.84 18.58
N ALA A 36 -15.15 21.51 19.71
CA ALA A 36 -15.60 22.88 19.84
C ALA A 36 -14.80 23.64 20.90
N LYS A 37 -14.51 24.93 20.62
CA LYS A 37 -14.04 25.91 21.64
C LYS A 37 -15.14 26.20 22.66
N ASN A 38 -16.38 26.20 22.19
CA ASN A 38 -17.59 26.36 22.98
C ASN A 38 -18.64 25.36 22.47
N LEU A 39 -18.86 24.28 23.22
CA LEU A 39 -19.77 23.21 22.87
C LEU A 39 -21.18 23.71 22.58
N LYS A 40 -21.73 24.59 23.47
CA LYS A 40 -23.08 25.13 23.31
C LYS A 40 -23.26 25.89 22.00
N ASN A 41 -22.34 26.80 21.69
CA ASN A 41 -22.41 27.62 20.46
C ASN A 41 -22.27 26.76 19.20
N ARG A 42 -21.32 25.81 19.19
CA ARG A 42 -21.10 24.90 18.06
C ARG A 42 -22.29 24.00 17.82
N LEU A 43 -22.85 23.38 18.87
CA LEU A 43 -24.01 22.52 18.76
C LEU A 43 -25.27 23.29 18.34
N ALA A 44 -25.46 24.52 18.84
CA ALA A 44 -26.55 25.37 18.40
C ALA A 44 -26.50 25.68 16.89
N SER A 45 -25.32 25.72 16.27
CA SER A 45 -25.19 25.97 14.81
C SER A 45 -25.76 24.83 13.97
N TYR A 46 -25.77 23.60 14.44
CA TYR A 46 -26.36 22.45 13.72
C TYR A 46 -27.89 22.44 13.77
N PHE A 47 -28.49 22.96 14.84
CA PHE A 47 -29.94 22.90 15.05
C PHE A 47 -30.68 24.17 14.62
N ARG A 48 -30.04 24.99 13.77
CA ARG A 48 -30.71 26.16 13.15
C ARG A 48 -31.77 25.70 12.15
N LYS A 49 -32.89 26.44 12.09
CA LYS A 49 -34.02 26.09 11.23
C LYS A 49 -33.76 26.33 9.72
N THR A 50 -32.79 27.17 9.36
CA THR A 50 -32.48 27.57 7.98
C THR A 50 -30.97 27.71 7.76
N GLY A 51 -30.54 27.53 6.51
CA GLY A 51 -29.15 27.78 6.12
C GLY A 51 -28.17 26.61 6.33
N LEU A 52 -28.66 25.39 6.54
CA LEU A 52 -27.82 24.21 6.63
C LEU A 52 -27.46 23.68 5.23
N ALA A 53 -26.22 23.29 5.03
CA ALA A 53 -25.81 22.54 3.84
C ALA A 53 -26.55 21.20 3.76
N THR A 54 -26.79 20.68 2.55
CA THR A 54 -27.59 19.47 2.31
C THR A 54 -27.13 18.26 3.14
N LYS A 55 -25.82 18.04 3.21
CA LYS A 55 -25.26 16.93 3.99
C LYS A 55 -25.40 17.13 5.49
N THR A 56 -25.23 18.36 5.98
CA THR A 56 -25.46 18.71 7.40
C THR A 56 -26.92 18.52 7.79
N ALA A 57 -27.84 18.91 6.90
CA ALA A 57 -29.28 18.65 7.11
C ALA A 57 -29.58 17.14 7.16
N ALA A 58 -28.96 16.34 6.30
CA ALA A 58 -29.10 14.88 6.32
C ALA A 58 -28.53 14.25 7.60
N LEU A 59 -27.40 14.75 8.12
CA LEU A 59 -26.88 14.33 9.43
C LEU A 59 -27.88 14.66 10.54
N VAL A 60 -28.33 15.93 10.62
CA VAL A 60 -29.23 16.42 11.67
C VAL A 60 -30.54 15.63 11.68
N ALA A 61 -31.10 15.29 10.53
CA ALA A 61 -32.33 14.48 10.43
C ALA A 61 -32.19 13.05 11.02
N ARG A 62 -30.96 12.55 11.17
CA ARG A 62 -30.67 11.20 11.69
C ARG A 62 -30.27 11.19 13.15
N ILE A 63 -30.01 12.35 13.77
CA ILE A 63 -29.57 12.44 15.15
C ILE A 63 -30.72 12.02 16.08
N ALA A 64 -30.45 11.01 16.90
CA ALA A 64 -31.34 10.59 17.98
C ALA A 64 -30.74 10.87 19.38
N GLN A 65 -29.39 11.02 19.47
CA GLN A 65 -28.71 11.30 20.74
C GLN A 65 -27.44 12.12 20.45
N VAL A 66 -27.13 13.04 21.39
CA VAL A 66 -25.86 13.79 21.39
C VAL A 66 -25.21 13.64 22.77
N GLU A 67 -23.92 13.27 22.75
CA GLU A 67 -23.10 13.22 23.94
C GLU A 67 -21.99 14.25 23.87
N THR A 68 -21.65 14.86 25.00
CA THR A 68 -20.56 15.83 25.11
C THR A 68 -19.53 15.40 26.14
N THR A 69 -18.24 15.63 25.83
CA THR A 69 -17.14 15.44 26.78
C THR A 69 -16.40 16.76 26.89
N ILE A 70 -16.38 17.35 28.09
CA ILE A 70 -15.69 18.60 28.37
C ILE A 70 -14.18 18.30 28.50
N THR A 71 -13.33 19.14 27.91
CA THR A 71 -11.86 19.09 28.03
C THR A 71 -11.32 20.33 28.73
N ALA A 72 -10.05 20.28 29.17
CA ALA A 72 -9.42 21.42 29.81
C ALA A 72 -9.15 22.57 28.83
N ASN A 73 -8.82 22.23 27.58
CA ASN A 73 -8.48 23.19 26.52
C ASN A 73 -8.82 22.62 25.12
N GLU A 74 -8.61 23.47 24.10
CA GLU A 74 -8.87 23.11 22.68
C GLU A 74 -7.91 22.05 22.13
N THR A 75 -6.68 22.02 22.62
CA THR A 75 -5.68 21.01 22.23
C THR A 75 -6.10 19.62 22.66
N GLU A 76 -6.58 19.47 23.92
CA GLU A 76 -7.13 18.21 24.40
C GLU A 76 -8.39 17.80 23.61
N ALA A 77 -9.26 18.78 23.28
CA ALA A 77 -10.43 18.50 22.45
C ALA A 77 -10.01 17.96 21.06
N LEU A 78 -9.00 18.55 20.43
CA LEU A 78 -8.47 18.07 19.15
C LEU A 78 -7.90 16.65 19.26
N LEU A 79 -7.11 16.38 20.29
CA LEU A 79 -6.51 15.05 20.51
C LEU A 79 -7.60 13.97 20.74
N LEU A 80 -8.60 14.29 21.54
CA LEU A 80 -9.72 13.38 21.82
C LEU A 80 -10.55 13.14 20.54
N GLU A 81 -10.86 14.19 19.78
CA GLU A 81 -11.56 14.09 18.49
C GLU A 81 -10.80 13.16 17.52
N GLN A 82 -9.50 13.37 17.31
CA GLN A 82 -8.67 12.53 16.42
C GLN A 82 -8.62 11.08 16.88
N THR A 83 -8.59 10.83 18.20
CA THR A 83 -8.63 9.49 18.77
C THR A 83 -9.95 8.79 18.46
N LEU A 84 -11.07 9.48 18.70
CA LEU A 84 -12.41 8.94 18.46
C LEU A 84 -12.68 8.71 16.96
N ILE A 85 -12.25 9.63 16.08
CA ILE A 85 -12.39 9.47 14.63
C ILE A 85 -11.59 8.25 14.15
N LYS A 86 -10.36 8.07 14.65
CA LYS A 86 -9.51 6.93 14.31
C LYS A 86 -10.11 5.60 14.74
N GLU A 87 -10.66 5.54 15.95
CA GLU A 87 -11.24 4.33 16.55
C GLU A 87 -12.57 3.95 15.90
N TRP A 88 -13.49 4.91 15.76
CA TRP A 88 -14.89 4.64 15.38
C TRP A 88 -15.19 4.88 13.91
N ARG A 89 -14.36 5.66 13.20
CA ARG A 89 -14.51 6.00 11.77
C ARG A 89 -15.93 6.43 11.39
N PRO A 90 -16.48 7.49 12.00
CA PRO A 90 -17.87 7.89 11.78
C PRO A 90 -18.13 8.28 10.32
N PRO A 91 -19.30 7.93 9.73
CA PRO A 91 -19.54 8.08 8.30
C PRO A 91 -19.62 9.54 7.81
N TYR A 92 -19.92 10.48 8.69
CA TYR A 92 -20.03 11.89 8.35
C TYR A 92 -18.76 12.71 8.63
N ASN A 93 -17.70 12.09 9.18
CA ASN A 93 -16.39 12.73 9.32
C ASN A 93 -15.56 12.57 8.05
N ILE A 94 -14.61 13.50 7.87
CA ILE A 94 -13.55 13.34 6.89
C ILE A 94 -12.63 12.22 7.36
N LEU A 95 -12.43 11.16 6.54
CA LEU A 95 -11.64 9.99 6.94
C LEU A 95 -10.46 9.78 5.98
N LEU A 96 -9.26 9.72 6.56
CA LEU A 96 -8.04 9.33 5.86
C LEU A 96 -7.89 7.80 5.91
N ARG A 97 -7.92 7.14 4.73
CA ARG A 97 -7.73 5.70 4.61
C ARG A 97 -6.26 5.38 4.25
N ASP A 98 -5.33 5.59 5.17
CA ASP A 98 -3.91 5.24 4.98
C ASP A 98 -3.29 4.66 6.25
N ASP A 99 -3.41 3.34 6.41
CA ASP A 99 -2.86 2.59 7.56
C ASP A 99 -1.44 2.07 7.31
N LYS A 100 -0.80 2.41 6.16
CA LYS A 100 0.50 1.83 5.81
C LYS A 100 1.64 2.65 6.37
N SER A 101 2.59 1.97 7.06
CA SER A 101 3.85 2.57 7.46
C SER A 101 4.69 2.96 6.24
N TYR A 102 5.28 4.15 6.29
CA TYR A 102 6.19 4.63 5.24
C TYR A 102 7.50 3.85 5.25
N PRO A 103 8.07 3.56 4.08
CA PRO A 103 9.36 2.92 4.01
C PRO A 103 10.51 3.92 4.22
N TYR A 104 11.61 3.40 4.80
CA TYR A 104 12.88 4.10 5.00
C TYR A 104 13.99 3.35 4.26
N VAL A 105 15.01 4.08 3.78
CA VAL A 105 16.30 3.48 3.50
C VAL A 105 16.98 3.26 4.84
N PHE A 106 17.36 2.03 5.13
CA PHE A 106 18.06 1.65 6.33
C PHE A 106 19.49 1.25 5.99
N LEU A 107 20.44 1.89 6.64
CA LEU A 107 21.86 1.54 6.62
C LEU A 107 22.19 0.81 7.91
N SER A 108 22.58 -0.45 7.82
CA SER A 108 22.95 -1.25 8.99
C SER A 108 24.27 -0.77 9.60
N ASP A 109 24.51 -1.15 10.84
CA ASP A 109 25.78 -0.94 11.55
C ASP A 109 26.81 -2.04 11.22
N GLY A 110 28.12 -1.80 11.50
CA GLY A 110 29.21 -2.74 11.31
C GLY A 110 30.24 -2.31 10.25
N ASP A 111 31.30 -3.13 10.04
CA ASP A 111 32.42 -2.82 9.14
C ASP A 111 32.01 -2.76 7.66
N TYR A 112 31.04 -3.56 7.28
CA TYR A 112 30.47 -3.58 5.93
C TYR A 112 28.96 -3.38 5.99
N PRO A 113 28.48 -2.14 6.22
CA PRO A 113 27.06 -1.83 6.28
C PRO A 113 26.31 -2.20 5.00
N ARG A 114 25.02 -2.52 5.13
CA ARG A 114 24.15 -2.75 3.98
C ARG A 114 23.07 -1.69 3.87
N LEU A 115 22.65 -1.40 2.65
CA LEU A 115 21.46 -0.61 2.36
C LEU A 115 20.25 -1.53 2.14
N SER A 116 19.14 -1.25 2.82
CA SER A 116 17.92 -2.04 2.72
C SER A 116 16.67 -1.17 2.91
N ILE A 117 15.49 -1.72 2.56
CA ILE A 117 14.20 -1.09 2.85
C ILE A 117 13.74 -1.52 4.24
N HIS A 118 13.41 -0.56 5.07
CA HIS A 118 12.79 -0.79 6.38
C HIS A 118 11.37 -0.24 6.42
N ARG A 119 10.46 -0.94 7.10
CA ARG A 119 9.09 -0.50 7.40
C ARG A 119 8.78 -0.79 8.85
N GLY A 120 7.96 0.07 9.46
CA GLY A 120 7.55 -0.06 10.85
C GLY A 120 8.52 0.60 11.84
N ALA A 121 8.53 0.16 13.10
CA ALA A 121 9.30 0.79 14.16
C ALA A 121 10.82 0.70 13.94
N LYS A 122 11.54 1.78 14.18
CA LYS A 122 12.99 1.92 14.02
C LYS A 122 13.77 1.26 15.18
N LYS A 123 13.68 -0.06 15.30
CA LYS A 123 14.30 -0.83 16.40
C LYS A 123 15.74 -1.30 16.12
N ALA A 124 16.14 -1.42 14.87
CA ALA A 124 17.47 -1.91 14.51
C ALA A 124 18.52 -0.81 14.68
N LYS A 125 19.71 -1.18 15.15
CA LYS A 125 20.87 -0.26 15.22
C LYS A 125 21.33 0.07 13.80
N GLY A 126 21.47 1.37 13.50
CA GLY A 126 21.86 1.88 12.20
C GLY A 126 21.21 3.23 11.89
N LYS A 127 21.39 3.72 10.66
CA LYS A 127 20.82 5.00 10.22
C LYS A 127 19.58 4.78 9.34
N TYR A 128 18.58 5.62 9.53
CA TYR A 128 17.33 5.61 8.78
C TYR A 128 17.18 6.91 8.00
N PHE A 129 16.93 6.81 6.70
CA PHE A 129 16.75 7.96 5.81
C PHE A 129 15.34 7.92 5.20
N GLY A 130 14.64 9.01 5.20
CA GLY A 130 13.24 9.14 4.77
C GLY A 130 12.41 9.94 5.77
N PRO A 131 11.08 9.77 5.82
CA PRO A 131 10.28 8.72 5.15
C PRO A 131 10.15 8.93 3.63
N TYR A 132 10.11 7.84 2.89
CA TYR A 132 9.80 7.87 1.46
C TYR A 132 8.29 7.75 1.24
N PRO A 133 7.68 8.57 0.36
CA PRO A 133 6.23 8.56 0.19
C PRO A 133 5.72 7.31 -0.52
N SER A 134 6.55 6.61 -1.28
CA SER A 134 6.15 5.40 -1.99
C SER A 134 7.25 4.33 -2.05
N ALA A 135 6.82 3.06 -2.29
CA ALA A 135 7.75 1.95 -2.51
C ALA A 135 8.52 2.06 -3.84
N GLY A 136 8.00 2.80 -4.82
CA GLY A 136 8.68 3.10 -6.08
C GLY A 136 9.88 4.00 -5.83
N ALA A 137 9.65 5.15 -5.22
CA ALA A 137 10.68 6.15 -4.93
C ALA A 137 11.89 5.58 -4.16
N ILE A 138 11.63 4.74 -3.14
CA ILE A 138 12.73 4.12 -2.38
C ILE A 138 13.52 3.08 -3.20
N ARG A 139 12.87 2.32 -4.08
CA ARG A 139 13.56 1.35 -4.95
C ARG A 139 14.43 2.04 -5.98
N GLU A 140 13.97 3.14 -6.54
CA GLU A 140 14.75 3.98 -7.46
C GLU A 140 16.00 4.53 -6.79
N SER A 141 15.85 5.12 -5.58
CA SER A 141 16.98 5.62 -4.79
C SER A 141 17.98 4.52 -4.44
N LEU A 142 17.53 3.34 -4.00
CA LEU A 142 18.41 2.21 -3.72
C LEU A 142 19.10 1.67 -4.97
N SER A 143 18.40 1.58 -6.09
CA SER A 143 18.98 1.15 -7.37
C SER A 143 20.06 2.11 -7.85
N LEU A 144 19.84 3.41 -7.69
CA LEU A 144 20.83 4.44 -8.00
C LEU A 144 22.07 4.29 -7.11
N LEU A 145 21.90 4.29 -5.78
CA LEU A 145 23.01 4.15 -4.82
C LEU A 145 23.84 2.90 -5.06
N GLN A 146 23.18 1.78 -5.38
CA GLN A 146 23.85 0.53 -5.71
C GLN A 146 24.65 0.62 -7.00
N LYS A 147 24.18 1.33 -8.02
CA LYS A 147 24.91 1.53 -9.27
C LYS A 147 26.08 2.50 -9.12
N THR A 148 25.94 3.52 -8.26
CA THR A 148 26.92 4.59 -8.12
C THR A 148 28.02 4.22 -7.13
N PHE A 149 27.66 3.70 -5.95
CA PHE A 149 28.60 3.48 -4.84
C PHE A 149 28.83 2.00 -4.50
N LEU A 150 28.17 1.08 -5.22
CA LEU A 150 28.38 -0.37 -5.13
C LEU A 150 28.20 -0.95 -3.71
N VAL A 151 27.45 -0.27 -2.82
CA VAL A 151 27.17 -0.71 -1.46
C VAL A 151 26.24 -1.93 -1.48
N ARG A 152 26.60 -2.97 -0.69
CA ARG A 152 25.83 -4.21 -0.64
C ARG A 152 24.38 -4.02 -0.17
N GLN A 153 23.48 -4.85 -0.71
CA GLN A 153 22.07 -4.92 -0.30
C GLN A 153 21.67 -6.30 0.23
N CYS A 154 22.59 -7.27 0.17
CA CYS A 154 22.32 -8.63 0.62
C CYS A 154 22.16 -8.72 2.14
N GLU A 155 21.36 -9.69 2.60
CA GLU A 155 21.17 -9.98 4.01
C GLU A 155 22.46 -10.51 4.65
N ASP A 156 22.62 -10.31 5.97
CA ASP A 156 23.84 -10.70 6.68
C ASP A 156 24.04 -12.22 6.71
N SER A 157 22.98 -13.01 6.62
CA SER A 157 23.05 -14.45 6.44
C SER A 157 23.73 -14.84 5.13
N TYR A 158 23.42 -14.11 4.03
CA TYR A 158 24.10 -14.32 2.75
C TYR A 158 25.53 -13.81 2.77
N TYR A 159 25.77 -12.65 3.37
CA TYR A 159 27.08 -12.04 3.46
C TYR A 159 28.09 -12.95 4.18
N LYS A 160 27.73 -13.48 5.34
CA LYS A 160 28.62 -14.26 6.20
C LYS A 160 28.96 -15.66 5.69
N ASN A 161 28.17 -16.20 4.76
CA ASN A 161 28.27 -17.59 4.32
C ASN A 161 28.68 -17.74 2.85
N ARG A 162 29.26 -16.69 2.25
CA ARG A 162 29.70 -16.72 0.85
C ARG A 162 31.15 -17.19 0.71
N THR A 163 31.39 -18.07 -0.25
CA THR A 163 32.72 -18.54 -0.66
C THR A 163 33.15 -18.01 -2.02
N ARG A 164 32.22 -17.41 -2.77
CA ARG A 164 32.46 -16.82 -4.10
C ARG A 164 31.61 -15.57 -4.32
N PRO A 165 32.05 -14.62 -5.16
CA PRO A 165 31.27 -13.43 -5.47
C PRO A 165 29.93 -13.79 -6.14
N CYS A 166 28.90 -13.00 -5.88
CA CYS A 166 27.57 -13.20 -6.45
C CYS A 166 27.39 -12.41 -7.75
N LEU A 167 26.24 -12.62 -8.41
CA LEU A 167 25.89 -11.90 -9.63
C LEU A 167 25.98 -10.37 -9.48
N GLN A 168 25.70 -9.81 -8.29
CA GLN A 168 25.79 -8.36 -8.07
C GLN A 168 27.21 -7.82 -8.29
N TYR A 169 28.24 -8.60 -7.99
CA TYR A 169 29.63 -8.27 -8.30
C TYR A 169 29.88 -8.33 -9.82
N GLN A 170 29.44 -9.40 -10.46
CA GLN A 170 29.62 -9.59 -11.91
C GLN A 170 28.99 -8.47 -12.75
N ILE A 171 27.81 -7.98 -12.32
CA ILE A 171 27.11 -6.86 -13.00
C ILE A 171 27.50 -5.49 -12.46
N LYS A 172 28.65 -5.39 -11.73
CA LYS A 172 29.21 -4.15 -11.18
C LYS A 172 28.20 -3.35 -10.31
N ARG A 173 27.55 -4.04 -9.37
CA ARG A 173 26.64 -3.42 -8.40
C ARG A 173 27.03 -3.67 -6.95
N CYS A 174 28.16 -4.34 -6.71
CA CYS A 174 28.72 -4.62 -5.39
C CYS A 174 30.21 -4.91 -5.53
N LYS A 175 31.02 -4.41 -4.61
CA LYS A 175 32.48 -4.69 -4.55
C LYS A 175 32.85 -6.04 -3.91
N ALA A 176 31.86 -6.91 -3.64
CA ALA A 176 32.01 -8.24 -3.03
C ALA A 176 32.78 -8.27 -1.69
N PRO A 177 32.41 -7.46 -0.68
CA PRO A 177 33.10 -7.51 0.62
C PRO A 177 32.94 -8.86 1.33
N CYS A 178 31.94 -9.66 0.94
CA CYS A 178 31.70 -11.00 1.51
C CYS A 178 32.82 -12.03 1.21
N VAL A 179 33.68 -11.75 0.22
CA VAL A 179 34.81 -12.61 -0.16
C VAL A 179 36.15 -11.86 -0.11
N GLY A 180 36.17 -10.69 0.55
CA GLY A 180 37.40 -9.94 0.80
C GLY A 180 37.95 -9.20 -0.43
N PHE A 181 37.15 -8.89 -1.45
CA PHE A 181 37.62 -8.19 -2.66
C PHE A 181 37.72 -6.66 -2.48
N VAL A 182 37.34 -6.14 -1.34
CA VAL A 182 37.44 -4.72 -0.99
C VAL A 182 37.84 -4.56 0.47
N GLU A 183 38.79 -3.66 0.71
CA GLU A 183 39.24 -3.31 2.05
C GLU A 183 38.17 -2.51 2.82
N PRO A 184 38.09 -2.65 4.17
CA PRO A 184 37.09 -1.95 4.98
C PRO A 184 37.09 -0.43 4.79
N GLN A 185 38.28 0.18 4.65
CA GLN A 185 38.44 1.63 4.48
C GLN A 185 37.86 2.13 3.17
N VAL A 186 38.13 1.41 2.07
CA VAL A 186 37.61 1.75 0.73
C VAL A 186 36.07 1.59 0.71
N TYR A 187 35.55 0.54 1.37
CA TYR A 187 34.12 0.33 1.46
C TYR A 187 33.44 1.39 2.34
N ALA A 188 34.08 1.81 3.42
CA ALA A 188 33.57 2.87 4.30
C ALA A 188 33.44 4.21 3.58
N GLU A 189 34.32 4.50 2.60
CA GLU A 189 34.23 5.68 1.76
C GLU A 189 32.99 5.63 0.85
N ASP A 190 32.71 4.51 0.21
CA ASP A 190 31.49 4.30 -0.59
C ASP A 190 30.22 4.46 0.26
N VAL A 191 30.24 3.96 1.49
CA VAL A 191 29.15 4.12 2.46
C VAL A 191 28.98 5.59 2.84
N ARG A 192 30.07 6.32 3.10
CA ARG A 192 30.06 7.75 3.42
C ARG A 192 29.47 8.57 2.27
N HIS A 193 29.86 8.30 1.02
CA HIS A 193 29.29 8.95 -0.17
C HIS A 193 27.80 8.65 -0.31
N SER A 194 27.37 7.41 -0.04
CA SER A 194 25.96 7.03 -0.02
C SER A 194 25.17 7.81 1.05
N VAL A 195 25.75 8.00 2.23
CA VAL A 195 25.16 8.80 3.32
C VAL A 195 25.05 10.26 2.91
N MET A 196 26.11 10.88 2.37
CA MET A 196 26.09 12.26 1.89
C MET A 196 24.96 12.48 0.85
N PHE A 197 24.80 11.54 -0.06
CA PHE A 197 23.71 11.59 -1.04
C PHE A 197 22.33 11.48 -0.36
N LEU A 198 22.13 10.57 0.59
CA LEU A 198 20.87 10.38 1.30
C LEU A 198 20.51 11.56 2.23
N GLU A 199 21.53 12.28 2.73
CA GLU A 199 21.39 13.49 3.55
C GLU A 199 21.21 14.77 2.71
N GLY A 200 21.15 14.68 1.37
CA GLY A 200 20.96 15.83 0.48
C GLY A 200 22.23 16.69 0.26
N ARG A 201 23.41 16.21 0.69
CA ARG A 201 24.69 16.92 0.51
C ARG A 201 25.31 16.65 -0.88
N SER A 202 24.47 16.72 -1.92
CA SER A 202 24.85 16.32 -3.28
C SER A 202 25.94 17.22 -3.89
N ASN A 203 25.92 18.52 -3.60
CA ASN A 203 26.95 19.44 -4.13
C ASN A 203 28.33 19.14 -3.52
N ALA A 204 28.39 19.04 -2.18
CA ALA A 204 29.65 18.69 -1.50
C ALA A 204 30.19 17.34 -1.95
N LEU A 205 29.31 16.36 -2.19
CA LEU A 205 29.68 15.06 -2.74
C LEU A 205 30.23 15.18 -4.16
N THR A 206 29.61 15.96 -5.03
CA THR A 206 30.07 16.18 -6.40
C THR A 206 31.42 16.89 -6.44
N ASP A 207 31.63 17.89 -5.57
CA ASP A 207 32.91 18.61 -5.45
C ASP A 207 34.04 17.68 -5.00
N GLU A 208 33.76 16.84 -4.01
CA GLU A 208 34.73 15.83 -3.52
C GLU A 208 35.10 14.79 -4.62
N LEU A 209 34.11 14.29 -5.35
CA LEU A 209 34.35 13.35 -6.46
C LEU A 209 35.12 14.02 -7.60
N ASN A 210 34.86 15.30 -7.91
CA ASN A 210 35.60 16.05 -8.90
C ASN A 210 37.08 16.21 -8.47
N ALA A 211 37.35 16.60 -7.23
CA ALA A 211 38.70 16.70 -6.70
C ALA A 211 39.45 15.35 -6.76
N GLY A 212 38.77 14.26 -6.39
CA GLY A 212 39.31 12.92 -6.50
C GLY A 212 39.61 12.49 -7.95
N MET A 213 38.75 12.87 -8.90
CA MET A 213 38.95 12.60 -10.33
C MET A 213 40.18 13.35 -10.88
N GLU A 214 40.33 14.63 -10.53
CA GLU A 214 41.49 15.44 -10.94
C GLU A 214 42.79 14.90 -10.36
N GLN A 215 42.77 14.48 -9.09
CA GLN A 215 43.92 13.87 -8.46
C GLN A 215 44.29 12.54 -9.12
N ALA A 216 43.35 11.65 -9.38
CA ALA A 216 43.59 10.39 -10.09
C ALA A 216 44.17 10.63 -11.49
N ALA A 217 43.64 11.62 -12.21
CA ALA A 217 44.16 12.00 -13.52
C ALA A 217 45.61 12.54 -13.45
N SER A 218 45.92 13.32 -12.41
CA SER A 218 47.29 13.86 -12.23
C SER A 218 48.31 12.79 -11.87
N THR A 219 47.89 11.69 -11.26
CA THR A 219 48.73 10.51 -10.96
C THR A 219 48.70 9.45 -12.07
N LEU A 220 48.08 9.75 -13.23
CA LEU A 220 47.91 8.88 -14.37
C LEU A 220 47.10 7.61 -14.10
N ASP A 221 46.28 7.59 -13.03
CA ASP A 221 45.31 6.54 -12.74
C ASP A 221 44.02 6.83 -13.51
N PHE A 222 44.07 6.57 -14.82
CA PHE A 222 42.95 6.85 -15.71
C PHE A 222 41.71 5.97 -15.47
N GLU A 223 41.89 4.75 -14.98
CA GLU A 223 40.77 3.86 -14.63
C GLU A 223 39.98 4.45 -13.46
N ARG A 224 40.65 4.88 -12.40
CA ARG A 224 40.02 5.52 -11.25
C ARG A 224 39.37 6.85 -11.64
N ALA A 225 40.05 7.66 -12.45
CA ALA A 225 39.49 8.92 -12.97
C ALA A 225 38.19 8.67 -13.78
N ALA A 226 38.16 7.64 -14.61
CA ALA A 226 36.99 7.25 -15.38
C ALA A 226 35.82 6.78 -14.48
N GLU A 227 36.10 5.98 -13.45
CA GLU A 227 35.08 5.58 -12.47
C GLU A 227 34.44 6.79 -11.77
N LEU A 228 35.25 7.74 -11.30
CA LEU A 228 34.75 8.94 -10.63
C LEU A 228 33.96 9.84 -11.58
N ARG A 229 34.42 10.02 -12.84
CA ARG A 229 33.68 10.73 -13.90
C ARG A 229 32.30 10.10 -14.11
N ASP A 230 32.21 8.78 -14.20
CA ASP A 230 30.97 8.08 -14.44
C ASP A 230 30.01 8.20 -13.23
N GLN A 231 30.53 8.18 -12.01
CA GLN A 231 29.76 8.46 -10.78
C GLN A 231 29.20 9.89 -10.80
N ILE A 232 30.03 10.90 -11.11
CA ILE A 232 29.62 12.30 -11.23
C ILE A 232 28.54 12.47 -12.29
N SER A 233 28.71 11.86 -13.47
CA SER A 233 27.74 11.90 -14.56
C SER A 233 26.38 11.31 -14.14
N LEU A 234 26.40 10.19 -13.42
CA LEU A 234 25.18 9.57 -12.91
C LEU A 234 24.47 10.43 -11.87
N LEU A 235 25.22 11.03 -10.95
CA LEU A 235 24.68 11.93 -9.92
C LEU A 235 24.09 13.20 -10.56
N ARG A 236 24.79 13.85 -11.51
CA ARG A 236 24.30 15.04 -12.22
C ARG A 236 23.00 14.75 -12.98
N ARG A 237 22.91 13.63 -13.68
CA ARG A 237 21.66 13.24 -14.37
C ARG A 237 20.46 13.14 -13.43
N VAL A 238 20.67 12.69 -12.20
CA VAL A 238 19.61 12.62 -11.19
C VAL A 238 19.31 14.00 -10.62
N GLN A 239 20.33 14.83 -10.43
CA GLN A 239 20.14 16.23 -10.01
C GLN A 239 19.34 17.02 -11.06
N ASP A 240 19.64 16.89 -12.34
CA ASP A 240 18.93 17.56 -13.44
C ASP A 240 17.46 17.13 -13.52
N GLN A 241 17.16 15.86 -13.27
CA GLN A 241 15.78 15.36 -13.17
C GLN A 241 15.05 15.86 -11.91
N GLN A 242 15.79 16.23 -10.87
CA GLN A 242 15.29 16.77 -9.61
C GLN A 242 15.44 18.29 -9.49
N SER A 243 15.52 19.04 -10.60
CA SER A 243 15.80 20.51 -10.65
C SER A 243 14.86 21.40 -9.81
N MET A 244 14.43 20.88 -8.68
CA MET A 244 13.68 21.53 -7.62
C MET A 244 14.56 21.85 -6.40
N GLU A 245 15.88 21.98 -6.59
CA GLU A 245 16.81 22.35 -5.51
C GLU A 245 16.60 23.80 -5.08
N GLY A 246 16.31 24.00 -3.83
CA GLY A 246 16.14 25.33 -3.27
C GLY A 246 15.76 25.34 -1.81
N GLY A 247 16.66 24.93 -0.94
CA GLY A 247 16.51 25.09 0.49
C GLY A 247 17.19 23.99 1.28
N THR A 248 17.86 24.36 2.35
CA THR A 248 18.35 23.46 3.38
C THR A 248 17.20 23.19 4.35
N GLY A 249 16.80 21.94 4.55
CA GLY A 249 15.81 21.58 5.57
C GLY A 249 14.88 20.44 5.15
N ASP A 250 14.15 19.95 6.12
CA ASP A 250 13.15 18.92 5.98
C ASP A 250 11.76 19.58 5.90
N VAL A 251 11.15 19.54 4.72
CA VAL A 251 9.87 20.20 4.42
C VAL A 251 8.91 19.20 3.83
N ASP A 252 7.67 19.21 4.28
CA ASP A 252 6.56 18.55 3.60
C ASP A 252 5.64 19.60 2.98
N VAL A 253 5.38 19.49 1.67
CA VAL A 253 4.45 20.38 0.97
C VAL A 253 3.13 19.62 0.82
N VAL A 254 2.07 20.17 1.37
CA VAL A 254 0.75 19.53 1.42
C VAL A 254 -0.28 20.46 0.79
N ALA A 255 -0.89 19.99 -0.29
CA ALA A 255 -1.95 20.74 -0.95
C ALA A 255 -3.24 19.91 -1.01
N ALA A 256 -4.35 20.50 -0.60
CA ALA A 256 -5.67 19.94 -0.73
C ALA A 256 -6.41 20.58 -1.91
N PHE A 257 -7.18 19.77 -2.60
CA PHE A 257 -8.09 20.17 -3.66
C PHE A 257 -9.41 19.42 -3.52
N ILE A 258 -10.52 20.12 -3.73
CA ILE A 258 -11.89 19.56 -3.65
C ILE A 258 -12.68 19.93 -4.88
N ASN A 259 -13.54 19.05 -5.32
CA ASN A 259 -14.59 19.33 -6.28
C ASN A 259 -15.85 18.51 -5.93
N PRO A 260 -17.00 18.70 -6.61
CA PRO A 260 -18.26 18.01 -6.28
C PRO A 260 -18.19 16.48 -6.23
N GLY A 261 -17.15 15.87 -6.78
CA GLY A 261 -16.97 14.40 -6.79
C GLY A 261 -16.06 13.85 -5.70
N GLY A 262 -15.38 14.71 -4.91
CA GLY A 262 -14.46 14.26 -3.86
C GLY A 262 -13.34 15.21 -3.55
N ALA A 263 -12.34 14.72 -2.79
CA ALA A 263 -11.16 15.47 -2.42
C ALA A 263 -9.87 14.69 -2.72
N CYS A 264 -8.80 15.43 -2.99
CA CYS A 264 -7.44 14.91 -3.06
C CYS A 264 -6.52 15.78 -2.21
N VAL A 265 -5.66 15.14 -1.45
CA VAL A 265 -4.52 15.79 -0.78
C VAL A 265 -3.25 15.24 -1.37
N HIS A 266 -2.43 16.11 -1.94
CA HIS A 266 -1.12 15.78 -2.49
C HIS A 266 -0.03 16.20 -1.53
N LEU A 267 0.86 15.26 -1.19
CA LEU A 267 1.99 15.48 -0.29
C LEU A 267 3.28 15.29 -1.09
N ILE A 268 4.18 16.27 -1.03
CA ILE A 268 5.56 16.18 -1.53
C ILE A 268 6.48 16.19 -0.32
N SER A 269 7.34 15.19 -0.19
CA SER A 269 8.32 15.11 0.90
C SER A 269 9.69 15.55 0.43
N VAL A 270 10.24 16.56 1.10
CA VAL A 270 11.58 17.10 0.87
C VAL A 270 12.43 16.85 2.12
N ARG A 271 13.61 16.27 1.97
CA ARG A 271 14.57 16.02 3.05
C ARG A 271 15.96 16.44 2.61
N GLY A 272 16.61 17.26 3.45
CA GLY A 272 17.89 17.84 3.10
C GLY A 272 17.87 18.65 1.80
N GLY A 273 16.77 19.35 1.50
CA GLY A 273 16.58 20.10 0.25
C GLY A 273 16.25 19.25 -0.99
N ARG A 274 16.15 17.94 -0.85
CA ARG A 274 15.89 16.98 -1.94
C ARG A 274 14.49 16.41 -1.88
N VAL A 275 13.79 16.39 -3.02
CA VAL A 275 12.48 15.75 -3.14
C VAL A 275 12.63 14.23 -3.08
N LEU A 276 12.12 13.60 -2.04
CA LEU A 276 12.11 12.14 -1.89
C LEU A 276 10.97 11.48 -2.68
N GLY A 277 10.01 12.27 -3.13
CA GLY A 277 8.86 11.83 -3.91
C GLY A 277 7.56 12.45 -3.43
N SER A 278 6.44 12.00 -3.99
CA SER A 278 5.12 12.50 -3.66
C SER A 278 4.09 11.38 -3.52
N LYS A 279 2.94 11.71 -2.92
CA LYS A 279 1.82 10.78 -2.75
C LYS A 279 0.48 11.50 -2.76
N ASN A 280 -0.49 10.89 -3.43
CA ASN A 280 -1.88 11.31 -3.42
C ASN A 280 -2.66 10.55 -2.36
N PHE A 281 -3.49 11.28 -1.63
CA PHE A 281 -4.48 10.75 -0.70
C PHE A 281 -5.85 11.21 -1.15
N PHE A 282 -6.83 10.34 -1.01
CA PHE A 282 -8.20 10.62 -1.38
C PHE A 282 -9.07 10.42 -0.14
N PRO A 283 -9.12 11.41 0.77
CA PRO A 283 -9.96 11.32 1.95
C PRO A 283 -11.42 11.18 1.54
N GLN A 284 -12.17 10.43 2.33
CA GLN A 284 -13.61 10.41 2.19
C GLN A 284 -14.12 11.74 2.74
N VAL A 285 -14.75 12.53 1.92
CA VAL A 285 -15.33 13.82 2.32
C VAL A 285 -16.64 13.56 3.07
N GLY A 286 -16.71 14.07 4.29
CA GLY A 286 -17.91 13.99 5.12
C GLY A 286 -18.95 15.08 4.78
N ILE A 287 -19.38 15.80 5.80
CA ILE A 287 -20.34 16.91 5.66
C ILE A 287 -19.67 18.22 5.23
N GLU A 288 -18.37 18.35 5.49
CA GLU A 288 -17.58 19.54 5.19
C GLU A 288 -17.22 19.59 3.69
N GLU A 289 -17.40 20.75 3.07
CA GLU A 289 -17.12 20.96 1.64
C GLU A 289 -16.01 22.01 1.43
N ASP A 290 -15.40 22.49 2.49
CA ASP A 290 -14.29 23.46 2.40
C ASP A 290 -12.95 22.74 2.30
N VAL A 291 -12.11 23.23 1.39
CA VAL A 291 -10.74 22.71 1.18
C VAL A 291 -9.86 22.86 2.42
N SER A 292 -10.07 23.90 3.22
CA SER A 292 -9.31 24.13 4.45
C SER A 292 -9.63 23.10 5.54
N GLU A 293 -10.90 22.70 5.64
CA GLU A 293 -11.34 21.62 6.54
C GLU A 293 -10.78 20.25 6.12
N VAL A 294 -10.75 19.98 4.81
CA VAL A 294 -10.12 18.75 4.28
C VAL A 294 -8.64 18.72 4.63
N LEU A 295 -7.93 19.84 4.48
CA LEU A 295 -6.52 19.94 4.82
C LEU A 295 -6.29 19.76 6.32
N MET A 296 -7.08 20.44 7.16
CA MET A 296 -6.97 20.36 8.61
C MET A 296 -7.22 18.94 9.13
N ALA A 297 -8.29 18.28 8.65
CA ALA A 297 -8.60 16.90 8.97
C ALA A 297 -7.48 15.94 8.53
N PHE A 298 -6.91 16.16 7.33
CA PHE A 298 -5.79 15.39 6.84
C PHE A 298 -4.57 15.54 7.76
N LEU A 299 -4.16 16.77 8.08
CA LEU A 299 -2.97 17.03 8.90
C LEU A 299 -3.13 16.43 10.31
N GLY A 300 -4.31 16.55 10.92
CA GLY A 300 -4.62 15.96 12.21
C GLY A 300 -4.48 14.43 12.19
N GLN A 301 -5.14 13.75 11.25
CA GLN A 301 -5.08 12.29 11.13
C GLN A 301 -3.68 11.81 10.70
N TYR A 302 -2.98 12.59 9.88
CA TYR A 302 -1.68 12.22 9.35
C TYR A 302 -0.56 12.33 10.40
N PHE A 303 -0.51 13.40 11.20
CA PHE A 303 0.57 13.66 12.15
C PHE A 303 0.23 13.27 13.60
N ILE A 304 -1.02 13.48 14.05
CA ILE A 304 -1.46 13.07 15.40
C ILE A 304 -1.83 11.59 15.40
N GLY A 305 -2.60 11.15 14.42
CA GLY A 305 -3.07 9.76 14.31
C GLY A 305 -1.97 8.73 14.08
N SER A 306 -0.76 9.12 13.68
CA SER A 306 0.37 8.23 13.37
C SER A 306 1.66 8.73 14.01
N PRO A 307 1.84 8.56 15.32
CA PRO A 307 2.97 9.08 16.06
C PRO A 307 4.35 8.52 15.65
N GLU A 308 4.40 7.42 14.94
CA GLU A 308 5.63 6.83 14.39
C GLU A 308 6.16 7.53 13.15
N ARG A 309 5.42 8.44 12.54
CA ARG A 309 5.86 9.19 11.35
C ARG A 309 6.86 10.28 11.74
N ASP A 310 7.90 10.47 10.93
CA ASP A 310 8.83 11.57 11.12
C ASP A 310 8.14 12.90 10.84
N LEU A 311 8.38 13.86 11.71
CA LEU A 311 7.87 15.21 11.61
C LEU A 311 8.89 16.07 10.83
N PRO A 312 8.50 16.75 9.73
CA PRO A 312 9.34 17.74 9.09
C PRO A 312 9.54 18.97 9.99
N SER A 313 10.52 19.79 9.71
CA SER A 313 10.68 21.07 10.41
C SER A 313 9.64 22.11 9.98
N GLU A 314 9.13 21.98 8.76
CA GLU A 314 8.16 22.91 8.18
C GLU A 314 7.13 22.19 7.31
N LEU A 315 5.88 22.62 7.38
CA LEU A 315 4.81 22.29 6.44
C LEU A 315 4.52 23.49 5.56
N ILE A 316 4.54 23.31 4.25
CA ILE A 316 4.05 24.30 3.29
C ILE A 316 2.66 23.86 2.84
N VAL A 317 1.67 24.73 3.02
CA VAL A 317 0.27 24.43 2.73
C VAL A 317 -0.32 25.41 1.73
N ASN A 318 -1.34 25.02 0.98
CA ASN A 318 -1.97 25.87 -0.04
C ASN A 318 -3.12 26.71 0.49
N VAL A 319 -3.68 26.38 1.64
CA VAL A 319 -4.78 27.13 2.28
C VAL A 319 -4.51 27.30 3.77
N VAL A 320 -5.18 28.25 4.41
CA VAL A 320 -5.07 28.56 5.84
C VAL A 320 -6.30 28.04 6.55
N HIS A 321 -6.12 27.56 7.78
CA HIS A 321 -7.21 27.18 8.67
C HIS A 321 -7.01 27.86 10.04
N GLU A 322 -8.11 28.29 10.68
CA GLU A 322 -8.07 28.99 11.96
C GLU A 322 -7.49 28.15 13.13
N ASP A 323 -7.61 26.82 13.04
CA ASP A 323 -7.13 25.88 14.06
C ASP A 323 -5.67 25.42 13.86
N PHE A 324 -4.91 25.96 12.91
CA PHE A 324 -3.49 25.62 12.77
C PHE A 324 -2.66 25.87 14.04
N PRO A 325 -2.87 26.97 14.81
CA PRO A 325 -2.18 27.12 16.08
C PRO A 325 -2.47 26.00 17.08
N THR A 326 -3.71 25.52 17.14
CA THR A 326 -4.10 24.40 17.99
C THR A 326 -3.47 23.08 17.52
N LEU A 327 -3.41 22.86 16.21
CA LEU A 327 -2.74 21.70 15.61
C LEU A 327 -1.24 21.68 15.92
N ILE A 328 -0.55 22.83 15.75
CA ILE A 328 0.87 22.97 16.08
C ILE A 328 1.08 22.65 17.56
N ALA A 329 0.32 23.27 18.46
CA ALA A 329 0.45 23.03 19.90
C ALA A 329 0.21 21.56 20.28
N ALA A 330 -0.72 20.88 19.61
CA ALA A 330 -0.98 19.45 19.82
C ALA A 330 0.20 18.58 19.37
N ILE A 331 0.78 18.88 18.20
CA ILE A 331 1.92 18.16 17.63
C ILE A 331 3.16 18.39 18.50
N ASP A 332 3.44 19.63 18.89
CA ASP A 332 4.61 19.99 19.71
C ASP A 332 4.54 19.31 21.08
N GLY A 333 3.36 19.30 21.71
CA GLY A 333 3.13 18.62 22.99
C GLY A 333 3.33 17.10 22.91
N LEU A 334 2.98 16.46 21.78
CA LEU A 334 3.16 15.02 21.56
C LEU A 334 4.58 14.64 21.18
N ARG A 335 5.29 15.50 20.46
CA ARG A 335 6.55 15.17 19.77
C ARG A 335 7.78 15.81 20.39
N GLY A 336 7.61 16.87 21.19
CA GLY A 336 8.69 17.67 21.77
C GLY A 336 9.55 18.38 20.70
N ARG A 337 8.97 18.68 19.54
CA ARG A 337 9.63 19.35 18.42
C ARG A 337 8.70 20.40 17.84
N GLU A 338 9.20 21.61 17.66
CA GLU A 338 8.48 22.72 17.06
C GLU A 338 8.24 22.48 15.56
N LEU A 339 6.98 22.68 15.11
CA LEU A 339 6.55 22.55 13.72
C LEU A 339 6.12 23.92 13.18
N ALA A 340 6.74 24.39 12.10
CA ALA A 340 6.30 25.57 11.39
C ALA A 340 5.28 25.23 10.29
N ILE A 341 4.21 26.03 10.14
CA ILE A 341 3.28 25.96 9.02
C ILE A 341 3.32 27.25 8.22
N SER A 342 3.65 27.18 6.94
CA SER A 342 3.78 28.31 6.02
C SER A 342 2.81 28.16 4.85
N HIS A 343 2.10 29.24 4.47
CA HIS A 343 1.20 29.27 3.31
C HIS A 343 1.60 30.32 2.26
N ARG A 344 2.32 31.37 2.67
CA ARG A 344 2.83 32.43 1.77
C ARG A 344 4.32 32.23 1.57
N VAL A 345 4.68 31.47 0.55
CA VAL A 345 6.07 31.14 0.23
C VAL A 345 6.50 31.77 -1.10
N ARG A 346 7.80 31.89 -1.33
CA ARG A 346 8.39 32.53 -2.54
C ARG A 346 9.42 31.58 -3.18
N GLY A 347 9.78 31.86 -4.42
CA GLY A 347 10.86 31.17 -5.13
C GLY A 347 10.53 29.68 -5.32
N THR A 348 11.48 28.81 -5.03
CA THR A 348 11.35 27.35 -5.18
C THR A 348 10.24 26.77 -4.32
N ARG A 349 10.04 27.27 -3.10
CA ARG A 349 8.96 26.82 -2.20
C ARG A 349 7.57 27.09 -2.81
N ALA A 350 7.38 28.24 -3.45
CA ALA A 350 6.14 28.57 -4.15
C ALA A 350 5.92 27.65 -5.36
N ARG A 351 6.99 27.26 -6.07
CA ARG A 351 6.90 26.27 -7.16
C ARG A 351 6.47 24.89 -6.63
N TRP A 352 7.02 24.44 -5.50
CA TRP A 352 6.59 23.19 -4.86
C TRP A 352 5.12 23.22 -4.44
N GLN A 353 4.69 24.35 -3.86
CA GLN A 353 3.29 24.54 -3.46
C GLN A 353 2.36 24.47 -4.69
N GLN A 354 2.69 25.21 -5.76
CA GLN A 354 1.91 25.18 -7.00
C GLN A 354 1.90 23.80 -7.65
N LEU A 355 3.04 23.10 -7.66
CA LEU A 355 3.12 21.72 -8.16
C LEU A 355 2.23 20.78 -7.35
N ALA A 356 2.20 20.92 -6.03
CA ALA A 356 1.35 20.11 -5.17
C ALA A 356 -0.13 20.34 -5.46
N VAL A 357 -0.55 21.60 -5.69
CA VAL A 357 -1.92 21.94 -6.07
C VAL A 357 -2.29 21.31 -7.42
N THR A 358 -1.46 21.53 -8.44
CA THR A 358 -1.69 20.99 -9.79
C THR A 358 -1.79 19.45 -9.76
N ASN A 359 -0.90 18.79 -9.01
CA ASN A 359 -0.95 17.33 -8.88
C ASN A 359 -2.18 16.83 -8.12
N ALA A 360 -2.65 17.56 -7.10
CA ALA A 360 -3.88 17.23 -6.40
C ALA A 360 -5.10 17.32 -7.32
N GLU A 361 -5.18 18.38 -8.13
CA GLU A 361 -6.25 18.60 -9.11
C GLU A 361 -6.25 17.52 -10.19
N GLN A 362 -5.10 17.27 -10.83
CA GLN A 362 -4.97 16.24 -11.86
C GLN A 362 -5.28 14.84 -11.33
N ALA A 363 -4.80 14.50 -10.14
CA ALA A 363 -5.04 13.20 -9.54
C ALA A 363 -6.54 13.00 -9.20
N LEU A 364 -7.23 14.03 -8.74
CA LEU A 364 -8.67 13.97 -8.50
C LEU A 364 -9.43 13.83 -9.81
N GLY A 365 -9.09 14.63 -10.83
CA GLY A 365 -9.70 14.55 -12.16
C GLY A 365 -9.56 13.15 -12.77
N ALA A 366 -8.37 12.58 -12.76
CA ALA A 366 -8.12 11.22 -13.24
C ALA A 366 -8.95 10.17 -12.48
N ARG A 367 -9.02 10.27 -11.15
CA ARG A 367 -9.80 9.34 -10.32
C ARG A 367 -11.29 9.42 -10.62
N LEU A 368 -11.81 10.62 -10.85
CA LEU A 368 -13.24 10.82 -11.17
C LEU A 368 -13.57 10.33 -12.57
N ALA A 369 -12.69 10.57 -13.54
CA ALA A 369 -12.83 10.00 -14.88
C ALA A 369 -12.84 8.47 -14.85
N ASP A 370 -11.91 7.85 -14.09
CA ASP A 370 -11.89 6.39 -13.91
C ASP A 370 -13.19 5.86 -13.29
N ARG A 371 -13.77 6.57 -12.31
CA ARG A 371 -15.07 6.21 -11.72
C ARG A 371 -16.22 6.32 -12.71
N GLN A 372 -16.27 7.42 -13.50
CA GLN A 372 -17.28 7.59 -14.52
C GLN A 372 -17.19 6.53 -15.61
N HIS A 373 -15.97 6.21 -16.08
CA HIS A 373 -15.76 5.13 -17.03
C HIS A 373 -16.18 3.77 -16.45
N MET A 374 -15.93 3.53 -15.16
CA MET A 374 -16.35 2.29 -14.51
C MET A 374 -17.87 2.20 -14.42
N ALA A 375 -18.55 3.27 -13.98
CA ALA A 375 -20.00 3.33 -13.91
C ALA A 375 -20.64 3.08 -15.28
N ALA A 376 -20.15 3.75 -16.33
CA ALA A 376 -20.61 3.53 -17.70
C ALA A 376 -20.44 2.08 -18.19
N ARG A 377 -19.38 1.39 -17.76
CA ARG A 377 -19.19 -0.05 -18.05
C ARG A 377 -20.22 -0.93 -17.32
N PHE A 378 -20.60 -0.57 -16.09
CA PHE A 378 -21.63 -1.27 -15.34
C PHE A 378 -23.01 -1.05 -15.96
N GLU A 379 -23.31 0.18 -16.42
CA GLU A 379 -24.53 0.49 -17.19
C GLU A 379 -24.58 -0.32 -18.47
N ALA A 380 -23.49 -0.33 -19.26
CA ALA A 380 -23.43 -1.13 -20.48
C ALA A 380 -23.60 -2.64 -20.23
N LEU A 381 -23.11 -3.15 -19.08
CA LEU A 381 -23.33 -4.54 -18.70
C LEU A 381 -24.81 -4.80 -18.36
N ALA A 382 -25.46 -3.88 -17.66
CA ALA A 382 -26.90 -3.97 -17.37
C ALA A 382 -27.73 -4.00 -18.65
N GLU A 383 -27.44 -3.13 -19.62
CA GLU A 383 -28.09 -3.12 -20.93
C GLU A 383 -27.92 -4.46 -21.67
N VAL A 384 -26.71 -4.99 -21.72
CA VAL A 384 -26.41 -6.27 -22.39
C VAL A 384 -27.13 -7.44 -21.73
N LEU A 385 -27.26 -7.43 -20.42
CA LEU A 385 -27.94 -8.48 -19.64
C LEU A 385 -29.44 -8.21 -19.45
N ASN A 386 -29.97 -7.10 -20.02
CA ASN A 386 -31.37 -6.65 -19.91
C ASN A 386 -31.81 -6.57 -18.44
N LEU A 387 -31.01 -5.89 -17.60
CA LEU A 387 -31.32 -5.65 -16.20
C LEU A 387 -32.00 -4.29 -16.05
N ASP A 388 -32.95 -4.18 -15.12
CA ASP A 388 -33.65 -2.94 -14.83
C ASP A 388 -32.76 -1.86 -14.21
N GLU A 389 -31.75 -2.30 -13.42
CA GLU A 389 -30.77 -1.42 -12.75
C GLU A 389 -29.34 -1.97 -12.91
N PRO A 390 -28.33 -1.09 -12.95
CA PRO A 390 -26.94 -1.52 -12.98
C PRO A 390 -26.58 -2.32 -11.71
N PRO A 391 -25.87 -3.46 -11.86
CA PRO A 391 -25.46 -4.27 -10.72
C PRO A 391 -24.51 -3.48 -9.80
N LEU A 392 -24.63 -3.67 -8.49
CA LEU A 392 -23.82 -2.99 -7.49
C LEU A 392 -22.59 -3.82 -7.05
N ARG A 393 -22.67 -5.15 -7.27
CA ARG A 393 -21.62 -6.07 -6.83
C ARG A 393 -21.45 -7.25 -7.79
N LEU A 394 -20.25 -7.35 -8.36
CA LEU A 394 -19.82 -8.50 -9.15
C LEU A 394 -18.73 -9.26 -8.40
N GLU A 395 -18.86 -10.61 -8.32
CA GLU A 395 -17.80 -11.47 -7.82
C GLU A 395 -17.29 -12.35 -8.97
N CYS A 396 -15.97 -12.49 -9.12
CA CYS A 396 -15.37 -13.37 -10.12
C CYS A 396 -14.46 -14.37 -9.46
N TYR A 397 -14.63 -15.64 -9.86
CA TYR A 397 -13.82 -16.75 -9.38
C TYR A 397 -12.90 -17.28 -10.47
N ASP A 398 -11.64 -17.49 -10.08
CA ASP A 398 -10.59 -18.11 -10.90
C ASP A 398 -9.94 -19.24 -10.13
N ILE A 399 -9.79 -20.40 -10.76
CA ILE A 399 -9.07 -21.54 -10.20
C ILE A 399 -7.67 -21.59 -10.78
N SER A 400 -6.69 -21.62 -9.89
CA SER A 400 -5.28 -21.64 -10.29
C SER A 400 -4.56 -22.82 -9.66
N HIS A 401 -3.91 -23.62 -10.51
CA HIS A 401 -3.07 -24.73 -10.11
C HIS A 401 -1.59 -24.33 -10.16
N SER A 402 -0.83 -24.71 -9.16
CA SER A 402 0.62 -24.67 -9.25
C SER A 402 1.14 -26.09 -9.49
N SER A 403 2.00 -26.25 -10.47
CA SER A 403 2.62 -27.56 -10.81
C SER A 403 3.19 -28.23 -9.55
N GLY A 404 2.51 -29.27 -9.05
CA GLY A 404 2.92 -30.06 -7.89
C GLY A 404 2.50 -29.56 -6.51
N GLU A 405 1.67 -28.52 -6.37
CA GLU A 405 1.25 -27.97 -5.08
C GLU A 405 -0.24 -27.57 -5.05
N ALA A 406 -0.76 -27.33 -3.85
CA ALA A 406 -2.16 -27.08 -3.54
C ALA A 406 -2.90 -26.11 -4.49
N THR A 407 -4.06 -26.51 -4.96
CA THR A 407 -5.01 -25.71 -5.74
C THR A 407 -5.56 -24.56 -4.89
N VAL A 408 -5.69 -23.39 -5.51
CA VAL A 408 -6.24 -22.18 -4.87
C VAL A 408 -7.32 -21.58 -5.74
N ALA A 409 -8.49 -21.35 -5.16
CA ALA A 409 -9.50 -20.50 -5.77
C ALA A 409 -9.33 -19.06 -5.30
N SER A 410 -9.41 -18.11 -6.20
CA SER A 410 -9.40 -16.69 -5.91
C SER A 410 -10.75 -16.06 -6.24
N CYS A 411 -11.22 -15.17 -5.35
CA CYS A 411 -12.42 -14.37 -5.54
C CYS A 411 -12.03 -12.91 -5.54
N VAL A 412 -12.36 -12.19 -6.60
CA VAL A 412 -12.26 -10.73 -6.67
C VAL A 412 -13.65 -10.11 -6.72
N VAL A 413 -13.76 -8.90 -6.21
CA VAL A 413 -15.05 -8.21 -6.07
C VAL A 413 -14.95 -6.83 -6.69
N PHE A 414 -15.94 -6.47 -7.50
CA PHE A 414 -16.05 -5.18 -8.17
C PHE A 414 -17.41 -4.53 -7.89
N GLY A 415 -17.42 -3.22 -7.82
CA GLY A 415 -18.61 -2.38 -7.77
C GLY A 415 -18.51 -1.23 -8.78
N PRO A 416 -19.53 -0.36 -8.90
CA PRO A 416 -19.53 0.76 -9.84
C PRO A 416 -18.37 1.74 -9.66
N GLU A 417 -17.76 1.78 -8.48
CA GLU A 417 -16.56 2.59 -8.22
C GLU A 417 -15.24 1.85 -8.53
N GLY A 418 -15.29 0.60 -8.97
CA GLY A 418 -14.14 -0.25 -9.27
C GLY A 418 -13.91 -1.40 -8.27
N PRO A 419 -12.66 -1.92 -8.15
CA PRO A 419 -12.35 -3.10 -7.36
C PRO A 419 -12.49 -2.87 -5.84
N ILE A 420 -13.25 -3.74 -5.17
CA ILE A 420 -13.47 -3.72 -3.71
C ILE A 420 -12.46 -4.69 -3.05
N LYS A 421 -11.21 -4.23 -2.92
CA LYS A 421 -10.09 -5.09 -2.48
C LYS A 421 -10.22 -5.63 -1.05
N SER A 422 -10.99 -5.00 -0.17
CA SER A 422 -11.31 -5.49 1.18
C SER A 422 -12.05 -6.82 1.15
N ASP A 423 -12.81 -7.06 0.09
CA ASP A 423 -13.67 -8.21 -0.07
C ASP A 423 -13.04 -9.34 -0.88
N TYR A 424 -11.81 -9.14 -1.39
CA TYR A 424 -11.07 -10.19 -2.07
C TYR A 424 -10.78 -11.35 -1.13
N ARG A 425 -10.98 -12.59 -1.60
CA ARG A 425 -10.76 -13.81 -0.80
C ARG A 425 -9.95 -14.82 -1.59
N ARG A 426 -9.22 -15.67 -0.87
CA ARG A 426 -8.53 -16.86 -1.37
C ARG A 426 -8.99 -18.05 -0.58
N TYR A 427 -9.33 -19.10 -1.31
CA TYR A 427 -9.76 -20.36 -0.73
C TYR A 427 -8.70 -21.41 -0.99
N ASN A 428 -8.19 -22.02 0.06
CA ASN A 428 -7.32 -23.19 -0.04
C ASN A 428 -8.22 -24.38 -0.33
N ILE A 429 -7.95 -25.05 -1.42
CA ILE A 429 -8.67 -26.25 -1.85
C ILE A 429 -7.92 -27.46 -1.31
N GLU A 430 -8.61 -28.35 -0.63
CA GLU A 430 -8.06 -29.54 0.02
C GLU A 430 -8.83 -30.78 -0.42
N GLY A 431 -8.13 -31.91 -0.58
CA GLY A 431 -8.77 -33.20 -0.91
C GLY A 431 -9.28 -33.31 -2.35
N VAL A 432 -8.86 -32.40 -3.25
CA VAL A 432 -9.25 -32.42 -4.67
C VAL A 432 -8.05 -32.86 -5.51
N THR A 433 -8.32 -33.74 -6.51
CA THR A 433 -7.27 -34.17 -7.45
C THR A 433 -6.69 -33.00 -8.21
N ALA A 434 -5.37 -32.99 -8.38
CA ALA A 434 -4.70 -31.91 -9.14
C ALA A 434 -5.24 -31.85 -10.58
N GLY A 435 -5.71 -30.66 -11.00
CA GLY A 435 -6.33 -30.44 -12.31
C GLY A 435 -7.85 -30.57 -12.36
N ASP A 436 -8.51 -30.92 -11.25
CA ASP A 436 -9.95 -30.92 -11.16
C ASP A 436 -10.48 -29.52 -10.78
N ASP A 437 -10.64 -28.68 -11.80
CA ASP A 437 -11.17 -27.32 -11.65
C ASP A 437 -12.62 -27.30 -11.17
N TYR A 438 -13.39 -28.35 -11.49
CA TYR A 438 -14.80 -28.44 -11.11
C TYR A 438 -14.96 -28.65 -9.60
N ALA A 439 -14.29 -29.66 -9.05
CA ALA A 439 -14.31 -29.89 -7.61
C ALA A 439 -13.70 -28.73 -6.81
N ALA A 440 -12.68 -28.09 -7.34
CA ALA A 440 -12.08 -26.91 -6.72
C ALA A 440 -13.04 -25.71 -6.65
N MET A 441 -13.74 -25.42 -7.74
CA MET A 441 -14.73 -24.36 -7.81
C MET A 441 -15.92 -24.67 -6.90
N HIS A 442 -16.42 -25.91 -6.94
CA HIS A 442 -17.49 -26.37 -6.06
C HIS A 442 -17.15 -26.09 -4.58
N GLN A 443 -15.97 -26.50 -4.13
CA GLN A 443 -15.54 -26.27 -2.75
C GLN A 443 -15.44 -24.78 -2.39
N ALA A 444 -14.93 -23.94 -3.29
CA ALA A 444 -14.80 -22.51 -3.08
C ALA A 444 -16.17 -21.82 -2.96
N LEU A 445 -17.08 -22.11 -3.90
CA LEU A 445 -18.42 -21.54 -3.91
C LEU A 445 -19.25 -22.01 -2.70
N THR A 446 -19.20 -23.30 -2.36
CA THR A 446 -19.87 -23.83 -1.18
C THR A 446 -19.41 -23.09 0.09
N ARG A 447 -18.12 -22.93 0.29
CA ARG A 447 -17.57 -22.19 1.46
C ARG A 447 -17.99 -20.73 1.49
N ARG A 448 -18.12 -20.07 0.34
CA ARG A 448 -18.54 -18.67 0.25
C ARG A 448 -20.02 -18.50 0.52
N PHE A 449 -20.85 -19.25 -0.19
CA PHE A 449 -22.30 -19.08 -0.14
C PHE A 449 -22.92 -19.66 1.14
N SER A 450 -22.32 -20.68 1.78
CA SER A 450 -22.71 -21.10 3.13
C SER A 450 -22.54 -19.95 4.14
N LYS A 451 -21.42 -19.24 4.10
CA LYS A 451 -21.21 -18.06 4.95
C LYS A 451 -22.21 -16.94 4.72
N ILE A 452 -22.58 -16.69 3.46
CA ILE A 452 -23.63 -15.71 3.14
C ILE A 452 -24.97 -16.15 3.73
N LYS A 453 -25.30 -17.43 3.62
CA LYS A 453 -26.52 -18.01 4.21
C LYS A 453 -26.55 -17.86 5.74
N ASP A 454 -25.39 -17.97 6.38
CA ASP A 454 -25.21 -17.74 7.83
C ASP A 454 -25.21 -16.25 8.23
N GLY A 455 -25.44 -15.34 7.28
CA GLY A 455 -25.46 -13.88 7.50
C GLY A 455 -24.09 -13.20 7.43
N GLU A 456 -23.04 -13.95 7.06
CA GLU A 456 -21.69 -13.41 6.93
C GLU A 456 -21.38 -12.92 5.50
N GLY A 457 -21.56 -11.63 5.23
CA GLY A 457 -21.20 -11.01 3.96
C GLY A 457 -22.38 -10.58 3.11
N LYS A 458 -22.08 -10.08 1.91
CA LYS A 458 -23.07 -9.55 0.96
C LYS A 458 -23.21 -10.51 -0.22
N LEU A 459 -24.43 -10.77 -0.65
CA LEU A 459 -24.71 -11.49 -1.90
C LEU A 459 -24.25 -10.63 -3.09
N PRO A 460 -23.58 -11.19 -4.11
CA PRO A 460 -23.34 -10.49 -5.36
C PRO A 460 -24.62 -10.46 -6.22
N ASP A 461 -24.71 -9.45 -7.10
CA ASP A 461 -25.78 -9.38 -8.10
C ASP A 461 -25.45 -10.28 -9.30
N ILE A 462 -24.15 -10.37 -9.63
CA ILE A 462 -23.65 -11.23 -10.72
C ILE A 462 -22.43 -12.01 -10.23
N LEU A 463 -22.44 -13.30 -10.49
CA LEU A 463 -21.31 -14.20 -10.30
C LEU A 463 -20.67 -14.53 -11.66
N LEU A 464 -19.42 -14.07 -11.86
CA LEU A 464 -18.60 -14.42 -13.00
C LEU A 464 -17.77 -15.66 -12.71
N VAL A 465 -17.74 -16.58 -13.67
CA VAL A 465 -16.90 -17.77 -13.63
C VAL A 465 -15.96 -17.73 -14.84
N ASP A 466 -14.63 -17.70 -14.60
CA ASP A 466 -13.63 -17.80 -15.68
C ASP A 466 -13.59 -19.23 -16.21
N GLY A 467 -14.56 -19.54 -17.10
CA GLY A 467 -14.71 -20.86 -17.64
C GLY A 467 -15.92 -21.03 -18.58
N GLY A 468 -15.97 -22.18 -19.23
CA GLY A 468 -17.03 -22.53 -20.17
C GLY A 468 -18.28 -23.16 -19.52
N LYS A 469 -19.11 -23.78 -20.36
CA LYS A 469 -20.39 -24.39 -20.02
C LYS A 469 -20.37 -25.29 -18.79
N GLY A 470 -19.33 -26.12 -18.65
CA GLY A 470 -19.22 -27.07 -17.54
C GLY A 470 -18.99 -26.40 -16.18
N GLN A 471 -18.14 -25.37 -16.11
CA GLN A 471 -17.90 -24.64 -14.85
C GLN A 471 -19.13 -23.80 -14.46
N LEU A 472 -19.85 -23.26 -15.44
CA LEU A 472 -21.11 -22.56 -15.20
C LEU A 472 -22.20 -23.48 -14.65
N SER A 473 -22.36 -24.68 -15.25
CA SER A 473 -23.31 -25.72 -14.76
C SER A 473 -23.01 -26.10 -13.32
N MET A 474 -21.74 -26.36 -13.02
CA MET A 474 -21.32 -26.71 -11.65
C MET A 474 -21.59 -25.57 -10.67
N ALA A 475 -21.32 -24.32 -11.04
CA ALA A 475 -21.63 -23.18 -10.18
C ALA A 475 -23.12 -23.09 -9.88
N ARG A 476 -23.97 -23.37 -10.87
CA ARG A 476 -25.42 -23.44 -10.71
C ARG A 476 -25.83 -24.55 -9.75
N ASP A 477 -25.25 -25.75 -9.90
CA ASP A 477 -25.56 -26.88 -9.04
C ASP A 477 -25.29 -26.56 -7.57
N VAL A 478 -24.15 -25.93 -7.27
CA VAL A 478 -23.82 -25.46 -5.91
C VAL A 478 -24.84 -24.46 -5.37
N LEU A 479 -25.25 -23.49 -6.20
CA LEU A 479 -26.24 -22.48 -5.79
C LEU A 479 -27.62 -23.11 -5.54
N ASN A 480 -28.01 -24.09 -6.35
CA ASN A 480 -29.24 -24.85 -6.14
C ASN A 480 -29.20 -25.67 -4.86
N GLU A 481 -28.11 -26.39 -4.60
CA GLU A 481 -27.88 -27.17 -3.36
C GLU A 481 -27.97 -26.26 -2.11
N LEU A 482 -27.45 -25.08 -2.18
CA LEU A 482 -27.48 -24.11 -1.07
C LEU A 482 -28.76 -23.28 -1.02
N SER A 483 -29.67 -23.47 -1.98
CA SER A 483 -30.94 -22.70 -2.10
C SER A 483 -30.69 -21.18 -2.13
N VAL A 484 -29.71 -20.74 -2.91
CA VAL A 484 -29.42 -19.32 -3.17
C VAL A 484 -30.25 -18.88 -4.35
N PRO A 485 -31.33 -18.07 -4.16
CA PRO A 485 -32.21 -17.66 -5.25
C PRO A 485 -31.60 -16.52 -6.07
N ASP A 486 -32.06 -16.40 -7.32
CA ASP A 486 -31.99 -15.22 -8.20
C ASP A 486 -30.60 -14.60 -8.45
N LEU A 487 -29.52 -15.38 -8.33
CA LEU A 487 -28.17 -14.94 -8.67
C LEU A 487 -27.92 -15.12 -10.18
N ILE A 488 -27.53 -14.01 -10.83
CA ILE A 488 -27.12 -14.06 -12.24
C ILE A 488 -25.75 -14.71 -12.36
N LEU A 489 -25.67 -15.77 -13.17
CA LEU A 489 -24.44 -16.46 -13.49
C LEU A 489 -23.94 -16.04 -14.87
N LEU A 490 -22.67 -15.65 -14.97
CA LEU A 490 -22.01 -15.32 -16.22
C LEU A 490 -20.73 -16.13 -16.40
N GLY A 491 -20.76 -17.10 -17.30
CA GLY A 491 -19.59 -17.87 -17.72
C GLY A 491 -18.80 -17.11 -18.80
N VAL A 492 -17.49 -17.07 -18.69
CA VAL A 492 -16.62 -16.39 -19.64
C VAL A 492 -15.62 -17.38 -20.21
N ALA A 493 -15.86 -17.86 -21.43
CA ALA A 493 -14.96 -18.79 -22.11
C ALA A 493 -14.08 -18.07 -23.12
N LYS A 494 -12.83 -18.55 -23.26
CA LYS A 494 -11.93 -18.09 -24.33
C LYS A 494 -12.51 -18.52 -25.67
N GLY A 495 -12.72 -17.57 -26.58
CA GLY A 495 -13.19 -17.87 -27.93
C GLY A 495 -12.26 -18.83 -28.69
N ALA A 496 -12.76 -19.42 -29.75
CA ALA A 496 -12.05 -20.42 -30.57
C ALA A 496 -10.65 -19.98 -31.04
N THR A 497 -10.48 -18.67 -31.26
CA THR A 497 -9.20 -18.07 -31.69
C THR A 497 -8.22 -17.76 -30.55
N ARG A 498 -8.61 -17.89 -29.31
CA ARG A 498 -7.87 -17.50 -28.10
C ARG A 498 -7.34 -16.03 -28.12
N LYS A 499 -7.88 -15.19 -28.98
CA LYS A 499 -7.57 -13.76 -29.04
C LYS A 499 -8.51 -13.00 -28.09
N ALA A 500 -7.98 -12.01 -27.37
CA ALA A 500 -8.80 -11.10 -26.58
C ALA A 500 -9.82 -10.35 -27.48
N GLY A 501 -11.05 -10.16 -26.99
CA GLY A 501 -12.13 -9.54 -27.74
C GLY A 501 -13.05 -10.53 -28.49
N PHE A 502 -12.80 -11.83 -28.39
CA PHE A 502 -13.60 -12.90 -28.98
C PHE A 502 -14.08 -13.92 -27.92
N GLU A 503 -14.28 -13.44 -26.69
CA GLU A 503 -14.82 -14.26 -25.61
C GLU A 503 -16.26 -14.66 -25.91
N THR A 504 -16.59 -15.92 -25.59
CA THR A 504 -17.98 -16.43 -25.62
C THR A 504 -18.53 -16.35 -24.20
N LEU A 505 -19.66 -15.69 -24.05
CA LEU A 505 -20.35 -15.49 -22.78
C LEU A 505 -21.53 -16.43 -22.68
N TYR A 506 -21.75 -16.99 -21.49
CA TYR A 506 -22.87 -17.88 -21.16
C TYR A 506 -23.67 -17.28 -20.01
N LEU A 507 -24.93 -16.97 -20.26
CA LEU A 507 -25.80 -16.37 -19.24
C LEU A 507 -26.66 -17.45 -18.59
N ASN A 508 -26.62 -17.54 -17.29
CA ASN A 508 -27.46 -18.38 -16.43
C ASN A 508 -27.43 -19.89 -16.74
N ASP A 509 -27.31 -20.32 -17.98
CA ASP A 509 -27.21 -21.70 -18.39
C ASP A 509 -26.28 -21.87 -19.61
N ALA A 510 -25.96 -23.10 -19.92
CA ALA A 510 -25.09 -23.41 -21.05
C ALA A 510 -25.76 -23.26 -22.42
N ALA A 511 -27.06 -23.00 -22.48
CA ALA A 511 -27.84 -22.88 -23.71
C ALA A 511 -27.84 -21.44 -24.26
N HIS A 512 -27.73 -20.43 -23.37
CA HIS A 512 -27.72 -19.02 -23.77
C HIS A 512 -26.30 -18.51 -23.93
N GLU A 513 -25.76 -18.66 -25.14
CA GLU A 513 -24.43 -18.14 -25.48
C GLU A 513 -24.54 -16.89 -26.37
N PHE A 514 -23.67 -15.94 -26.12
CA PHE A 514 -23.57 -14.72 -26.91
C PHE A 514 -22.14 -14.18 -26.93
N THR A 515 -21.87 -13.27 -27.88
CA THR A 515 -20.60 -12.59 -27.99
C THR A 515 -20.82 -11.08 -28.02
N LEU A 516 -19.86 -10.32 -27.50
CA LEU A 516 -19.91 -8.87 -27.56
C LEU A 516 -18.90 -8.35 -28.57
N LYS A 517 -19.14 -7.16 -29.10
CA LYS A 517 -18.16 -6.48 -29.96
C LYS A 517 -16.91 -6.17 -29.16
N GLY A 518 -15.72 -6.23 -29.80
CA GLY A 518 -14.44 -6.02 -29.15
C GLY A 518 -14.27 -4.63 -28.50
N ASP A 519 -15.04 -3.64 -28.90
CA ASP A 519 -15.10 -2.28 -28.36
C ASP A 519 -16.20 -2.07 -27.30
N SER A 520 -16.96 -3.11 -26.96
CA SER A 520 -18.02 -3.03 -25.97
C SER A 520 -17.48 -2.68 -24.57
N PRO A 521 -18.01 -1.62 -23.90
CA PRO A 521 -17.63 -1.30 -22.52
C PRO A 521 -17.95 -2.44 -21.53
N ALA A 522 -19.04 -3.18 -21.76
CA ALA A 522 -19.39 -4.37 -20.96
C ALA A 522 -18.35 -5.47 -21.09
N LEU A 523 -17.85 -5.74 -22.31
CA LEU A 523 -16.79 -6.72 -22.52
C LEU A 523 -15.49 -6.30 -21.83
N HIS A 524 -15.12 -5.02 -21.93
CA HIS A 524 -13.95 -4.48 -21.23
C HIS A 524 -14.06 -4.61 -19.72
N LEU A 525 -15.24 -4.46 -19.12
CA LEU A 525 -15.47 -4.70 -17.70
C LEU A 525 -15.24 -6.17 -17.35
N ILE A 526 -15.84 -7.08 -18.10
CA ILE A 526 -15.71 -8.53 -17.88
C ILE A 526 -14.24 -8.96 -17.98
N GLN A 527 -13.52 -8.51 -19.01
CA GLN A 527 -12.10 -8.77 -19.19
C GLN A 527 -11.26 -8.23 -18.01
N GLN A 528 -11.51 -6.99 -17.59
CA GLN A 528 -10.81 -6.37 -16.47
C GLN A 528 -11.00 -7.15 -15.17
N ILE A 529 -12.22 -7.59 -14.89
CA ILE A 529 -12.54 -8.38 -13.68
C ILE A 529 -11.83 -9.73 -13.72
N ARG A 530 -11.88 -10.43 -14.87
CA ARG A 530 -11.22 -11.71 -15.07
C ARG A 530 -9.69 -11.60 -14.93
N ASP A 531 -9.08 -10.62 -15.59
CA ASP A 531 -7.64 -10.40 -15.53
C ASP A 531 -7.19 -10.08 -14.10
N GLU A 532 -7.99 -9.34 -13.33
CA GLU A 532 -7.72 -9.07 -11.92
C GLU A 532 -7.84 -10.35 -11.07
N ALA A 533 -8.82 -11.23 -11.33
CA ALA A 533 -8.95 -12.52 -10.66
C ALA A 533 -7.70 -13.38 -10.89
N HIS A 534 -7.28 -13.51 -12.15
CA HIS A 534 -6.06 -14.22 -12.53
C HIS A 534 -4.79 -13.61 -11.92
N ARG A 535 -4.64 -12.29 -11.97
CA ARG A 535 -3.53 -11.57 -11.33
C ARG A 535 -3.49 -11.80 -9.81
N PHE A 536 -4.64 -11.79 -9.17
CA PHE A 536 -4.76 -12.02 -7.72
C PHE A 536 -4.39 -13.45 -7.36
N ALA A 537 -4.77 -14.45 -8.15
CA ALA A 537 -4.38 -15.84 -8.00
C ALA A 537 -2.86 -16.03 -8.09
N ILE A 538 -2.22 -15.53 -9.15
CA ILE A 538 -0.76 -15.64 -9.38
C ILE A 538 0.04 -15.01 -8.23
N THR A 539 -0.38 -13.85 -7.72
CA THR A 539 0.32 -13.20 -6.60
C THR A 539 0.28 -14.02 -5.31
N GLY A 540 -0.79 -14.80 -5.10
CA GLY A 540 -0.92 -15.75 -4.00
C GLY A 540 0.05 -16.91 -4.09
N HIS A 541 0.21 -17.48 -5.27
CA HIS A 541 1.16 -18.58 -5.52
C HIS A 541 2.61 -18.15 -5.30
N ARG A 542 3.01 -16.97 -5.78
CA ARG A 542 4.38 -16.44 -5.55
C ARG A 542 4.69 -16.27 -4.06
N ALA A 543 3.75 -15.79 -3.28
CA ALA A 543 3.92 -15.61 -1.84
C ALA A 543 4.04 -16.95 -1.10
N ARG A 544 3.29 -17.99 -1.52
CA ARG A 544 3.38 -19.34 -0.98
C ARG A 544 4.66 -20.04 -1.40
N ARG A 545 5.02 -20.03 -2.69
CA ARG A 545 6.29 -20.63 -3.17
C ARG A 545 7.48 -20.13 -2.36
N GLY A 546 7.49 -18.83 -1.97
CA GLY A 546 8.49 -18.29 -1.05
C GLY A 546 8.45 -18.91 0.35
N LYS A 547 7.28 -19.39 0.81
CA LYS A 547 7.10 -19.99 2.14
C LYS A 547 7.34 -21.49 2.13
N THR A 548 6.83 -22.21 1.13
CA THR A 548 6.92 -23.67 0.99
C THR A 548 8.31 -24.13 0.52
N ARG A 549 8.97 -23.39 -0.40
CA ARG A 549 10.38 -23.65 -0.75
C ARG A 549 11.33 -23.52 0.43
N ARG A 550 10.95 -22.82 1.50
CA ARG A 550 11.73 -22.73 2.74
C ARG A 550 11.56 -23.91 3.67
N THR A 551 10.54 -24.76 3.48
CA THR A 551 10.13 -25.77 4.47
C THR A 551 10.18 -27.22 3.97
N SER A 552 9.86 -27.51 2.69
CA SER A 552 9.48 -28.89 2.33
C SER A 552 10.59 -29.86 1.92
N THR A 553 11.65 -29.41 1.26
CA THR A 553 12.65 -30.34 0.69
C THR A 553 13.57 -30.99 1.74
N LEU A 554 13.81 -30.32 2.86
CA LEU A 554 14.62 -30.87 3.96
C LEU A 554 13.82 -31.56 5.07
N GLU A 555 12.49 -31.46 5.04
CA GLU A 555 11.61 -32.11 6.03
C GLU A 555 11.47 -33.62 5.81
N GLY A 556 11.62 -34.06 4.57
CA GLY A 556 11.58 -35.47 4.21
C GLY A 556 12.89 -36.24 4.44
N VAL A 557 14.01 -35.57 4.78
CA VAL A 557 15.29 -36.23 4.96
C VAL A 557 15.44 -36.78 6.38
N ALA A 558 15.47 -38.11 6.50
CA ALA A 558 15.66 -38.78 7.79
C ALA A 558 16.95 -38.27 8.47
N GLY A 559 16.83 -37.80 9.72
CA GLY A 559 17.94 -37.25 10.48
C GLY A 559 18.13 -35.73 10.38
N VAL A 560 17.36 -35.02 9.55
CA VAL A 560 17.37 -33.55 9.45
C VAL A 560 16.16 -32.97 10.21
N GLY A 561 16.28 -32.92 11.54
CA GLY A 561 15.28 -32.27 12.39
C GLY A 561 15.32 -30.73 12.29
N PRO A 562 14.37 -30.02 12.95
CA PRO A 562 14.22 -28.55 12.84
C PRO A 562 15.51 -27.77 13.19
N LYS A 563 16.32 -28.27 14.12
CA LYS A 563 17.59 -27.65 14.54
C LYS A 563 18.65 -27.76 13.43
N ARG A 564 18.86 -28.97 12.88
CA ARG A 564 19.84 -29.19 11.79
C ARG A 564 19.42 -28.49 10.51
N ARG A 565 18.13 -28.46 10.19
CA ARG A 565 17.58 -27.73 9.05
C ARG A 565 17.87 -26.22 9.17
N ARG A 566 17.68 -25.64 10.35
CA ARG A 566 17.98 -24.23 10.58
C ARG A 566 19.47 -23.93 10.42
N GLU A 567 20.34 -24.80 10.94
CA GLU A 567 21.79 -24.67 10.82
C GLU A 567 22.26 -24.83 9.36
N LEU A 568 21.72 -25.80 8.60
CA LEU A 568 22.00 -25.95 7.17
C LEU A 568 21.60 -24.72 6.38
N LEU A 569 20.36 -24.25 6.54
CA LEU A 569 19.87 -23.07 5.82
C LEU A 569 20.62 -21.80 6.23
N LYS A 570 21.08 -21.72 7.47
CA LYS A 570 21.93 -20.63 7.96
C LYS A 570 23.34 -20.72 7.37
N HIS A 571 23.95 -21.91 7.34
CA HIS A 571 25.30 -22.14 6.84
C HIS A 571 25.41 -21.84 5.33
N PHE A 572 24.43 -22.27 4.54
CA PHE A 572 24.42 -22.08 3.09
C PHE A 572 23.70 -20.81 2.62
N GLY A 573 23.04 -20.06 3.54
CA GLY A 573 22.33 -18.85 3.22
C GLY A 573 20.97 -19.08 2.52
N GLY A 574 20.53 -20.35 2.39
CA GLY A 574 19.23 -20.73 1.80
C GLY A 574 19.25 -22.09 1.12
N LEU A 575 18.06 -22.59 0.78
CA LEU A 575 17.89 -23.90 0.14
C LEU A 575 18.52 -23.95 -1.26
N GLN A 576 18.49 -22.86 -2.00
CA GLN A 576 19.02 -22.79 -3.36
C GLN A 576 20.55 -22.90 -3.41
N GLU A 577 21.25 -22.36 -2.44
CA GLU A 577 22.70 -22.50 -2.32
C GLU A 577 23.08 -23.87 -1.74
N LEU A 578 22.27 -24.41 -0.81
CA LEU A 578 22.41 -25.76 -0.32
C LEU A 578 22.23 -26.81 -1.44
N SER A 579 21.29 -26.62 -2.34
CA SER A 579 21.09 -27.52 -3.49
C SER A 579 22.23 -27.47 -4.52
N ARG A 580 23.05 -26.45 -4.50
CA ARG A 580 24.23 -26.31 -5.39
C ARG A 580 25.54 -26.74 -4.72
N ALA A 581 25.50 -27.01 -3.42
CA ALA A 581 26.65 -27.42 -2.66
C ALA A 581 27.01 -28.89 -2.91
N SER A 582 28.29 -29.19 -2.96
CA SER A 582 28.78 -30.58 -3.04
C SER A 582 28.56 -31.31 -1.70
N ILE A 583 28.61 -32.64 -1.72
CA ILE A 583 28.51 -33.49 -0.52
C ILE A 583 29.54 -33.07 0.55
N ASP A 584 30.78 -32.79 0.13
CA ASP A 584 31.85 -32.41 1.05
C ASP A 584 31.64 -31.01 1.65
N GLU A 585 30.98 -30.09 0.95
CA GLU A 585 30.58 -28.78 1.48
C GLU A 585 29.42 -28.93 2.47
N ILE A 586 28.43 -29.77 2.17
CA ILE A 586 27.31 -30.05 3.07
C ILE A 586 27.81 -30.70 4.38
N ALA A 587 28.77 -31.59 4.28
CA ALA A 587 29.39 -32.25 5.46
C ALA A 587 30.16 -31.29 6.38
N LYS A 588 30.57 -30.11 5.91
CA LYS A 588 31.21 -29.07 6.73
C LYS A 588 30.25 -28.30 7.61
N ALA A 589 28.93 -28.42 7.37
CA ALA A 589 27.94 -27.75 8.21
C ALA A 589 27.89 -28.35 9.62
N PRO A 590 27.73 -27.52 10.68
CA PRO A 590 27.74 -28.01 12.06
C PRO A 590 26.66 -29.07 12.32
N GLY A 591 27.11 -30.23 12.85
CA GLY A 591 26.21 -31.35 13.21
C GLY A 591 25.75 -32.22 12.03
N ILE A 592 26.40 -32.10 10.86
CA ILE A 592 26.11 -32.92 9.67
C ILE A 592 27.27 -33.89 9.45
N SER A 593 26.98 -35.18 9.48
CA SER A 593 27.93 -36.25 9.11
C SER A 593 27.99 -36.45 7.60
N LYS A 594 29.07 -37.03 7.07
CA LYS A 594 29.23 -37.31 5.64
C LYS A 594 28.07 -38.16 5.09
N LYS A 595 27.61 -39.18 5.81
CA LYS A 595 26.46 -40.02 5.45
C LYS A 595 25.16 -39.23 5.41
N LEU A 596 24.99 -38.26 6.32
CA LEU A 596 23.81 -37.38 6.32
C LEU A 596 23.88 -36.35 5.18
N ALA A 597 25.06 -35.86 4.84
CA ALA A 597 25.29 -34.97 3.70
C ALA A 597 24.96 -35.65 2.36
N GLU A 598 25.31 -36.92 2.20
CA GLU A 598 24.92 -37.75 1.03
C GLU A 598 23.40 -37.90 0.93
N SER A 599 22.71 -38.15 2.04
CA SER A 599 21.24 -38.24 2.06
C SER A 599 20.56 -36.90 1.73
N ILE A 600 21.11 -35.79 2.23
CA ILE A 600 20.64 -34.44 1.92
C ILE A 600 20.85 -34.13 0.44
N TYR A 601 22.04 -34.42 -0.08
CA TYR A 601 22.38 -34.20 -1.49
C TYR A 601 21.46 -35.02 -2.42
N ALA A 602 21.27 -36.30 -2.14
CA ALA A 602 20.37 -37.16 -2.88
C ALA A 602 18.92 -36.64 -2.88
N SER A 603 18.41 -36.22 -1.70
CA SER A 603 17.05 -35.65 -1.60
C SER A 603 16.86 -34.32 -2.32
N LEU A 604 17.92 -33.52 -2.44
CA LEU A 604 17.87 -32.23 -3.15
C LEU A 604 18.01 -32.38 -4.68
N HIS A 605 18.51 -33.51 -5.16
CA HIS A 605 18.76 -33.80 -6.58
C HIS A 605 17.95 -34.99 -7.12
N SER A 606 17.09 -35.62 -6.29
CA SER A 606 16.07 -36.55 -6.78
C SER A 606 14.97 -35.75 -7.48
N GLU A 607 14.85 -35.91 -8.82
CA GLU A 607 13.76 -35.42 -9.65
C GLU A 607 12.42 -36.07 -9.27
#